data_e9d9d47ae1918f9ecd5847ec61bb9ae8
#
_entry.id   e9d9d47ae1918f9ecd5847ec61bb9ae8
#
_cell.length_a   1.000
_cell.length_b   1.000
_cell.length_c   1.000
_cell.angle_alpha   90.00
_cell.angle_beta   90.00
_cell.angle_gamma   90.00
#
_symmetry.space_group_name_H-M   'P 1'
#
loop_
_entity.id
_entity.type
_entity.pdbx_description
1 polymer ?
#
loop_
_entity_poly.entity_id
_entity_poly.type
_entity_poly.pdbx_seq_one_letter_code
_entity_poly.pdbx_strand_id
1 'polypeptide(L)'
;MDPRADLLWTLADPAASLEARLSAGEALALLGDARATVIDRVLVPGGPFLYGGHHAEDGSLQTPPRTVHLSSFSIDRYPVTVAAYAEMIEAGVYRERRHWSRGGWAWRTREGVEKPRFWGEAEWAPYLVPNHPVVGVSAYEAEAYASFRGARLPTQAEWEKACRGGDGRRYPWGDAWIDDACGVRGVGPRCTVPVGSFPRGASPLGVSDMVGCVWQWCADAADEDAEVDDEDPFVDPEGYDEATERVTRGGGWNNLRWSLSCTSKNGFPPGARFSNLGFRCVSA
;
A
#
# COMPACT_ATOMS: atom_id res chain seq x y z
N MET A 1 4.65 32.86 -9.05
CA MET A 1 3.89 31.58 -9.13
C MET A 1 4.66 30.55 -8.30
N ASP A 2 3.97 29.71 -7.56
CA ASP A 2 4.60 28.62 -6.81
C ASP A 2 5.05 27.52 -7.80
N PRO A 3 6.36 27.25 -7.95
CA PRO A 3 6.84 26.25 -8.91
C PRO A 3 6.30 24.83 -8.64
N ARG A 4 5.81 24.58 -7.42
CA ARG A 4 5.21 23.30 -7.06
C ARG A 4 3.89 23.04 -7.79
N ALA A 5 3.14 24.10 -8.13
CA ALA A 5 1.86 23.95 -8.84
C ALA A 5 2.05 23.33 -10.24
N ASP A 6 3.04 23.79 -10.99
CA ASP A 6 3.35 23.27 -12.33
C ASP A 6 3.87 21.83 -12.27
N LEU A 7 4.68 21.51 -11.24
CA LEU A 7 5.19 20.16 -11.03
C LEU A 7 4.07 19.19 -10.64
N LEU A 8 3.15 19.60 -9.76
CA LEU A 8 1.97 18.81 -9.40
C LEU A 8 1.07 18.56 -10.61
N TRP A 9 0.89 19.59 -11.45
CA TRP A 9 0.12 19.45 -12.68
C TRP A 9 0.79 18.44 -13.63
N THR A 10 2.11 18.55 -13.87
CA THR A 10 2.88 17.61 -14.71
C THR A 10 2.79 16.18 -14.19
N LEU A 11 2.93 15.99 -12.87
CA LEU A 11 2.85 14.67 -12.25
C LEU A 11 1.46 14.04 -12.41
N ALA A 12 0.40 14.84 -12.34
CA ALA A 12 -0.98 14.39 -12.46
C ALA A 12 -1.47 14.26 -13.92
N ASP A 13 -0.70 14.77 -14.89
CA ASP A 13 -1.11 14.75 -16.31
C ASP A 13 -0.88 13.34 -16.93
N PRO A 14 -1.96 12.62 -17.31
CA PRO A 14 -1.83 11.33 -17.97
C PRO A 14 -1.23 11.41 -19.38
N ALA A 15 -1.16 12.60 -19.97
CA ALA A 15 -0.55 12.84 -21.30
C ALA A 15 0.96 13.13 -21.19
N ALA A 16 1.47 13.53 -20.01
CA ALA A 16 2.89 13.71 -19.79
C ALA A 16 3.62 12.36 -19.88
N SER A 17 4.89 12.37 -20.38
CA SER A 17 5.71 11.16 -20.36
C SER A 17 6.00 10.69 -18.94
N LEU A 18 6.25 9.38 -18.76
CA LEU A 18 6.64 8.84 -17.45
C LEU A 18 7.89 9.55 -16.92
N GLU A 19 8.89 9.80 -17.75
CA GLU A 19 10.12 10.52 -17.38
C GLU A 19 9.80 11.92 -16.84
N ALA A 20 8.95 12.68 -17.52
CA ALA A 20 8.54 14.01 -17.06
C ALA A 20 7.82 13.95 -15.70
N ARG A 21 6.93 12.96 -15.52
CA ARG A 21 6.24 12.77 -14.23
C ARG A 21 7.19 12.40 -13.10
N LEU A 22 8.12 11.49 -13.34
CA LEU A 22 9.12 11.11 -12.34
C LEU A 22 10.01 12.30 -11.96
N SER A 23 10.53 13.04 -12.96
CA SER A 23 11.33 14.23 -12.71
C SER A 23 10.57 15.31 -11.95
N ALA A 24 9.28 15.51 -12.24
CA ALA A 24 8.44 16.43 -11.50
C ALA A 24 8.24 15.97 -10.04
N GLY A 25 8.03 14.68 -9.83
CA GLY A 25 7.91 14.10 -8.48
C GLY A 25 9.21 14.23 -7.66
N GLU A 26 10.37 13.99 -8.27
CA GLU A 26 11.67 14.17 -7.63
C GLU A 26 11.92 15.65 -7.26
N ALA A 27 11.58 16.58 -8.17
CA ALA A 27 11.67 18.02 -7.88
C ALA A 27 10.74 18.44 -6.74
N LEU A 28 9.52 17.88 -6.68
CA LEU A 28 8.58 18.11 -5.57
C LEU A 28 9.14 17.60 -4.24
N ALA A 29 9.83 16.45 -4.23
CA ALA A 29 10.46 15.94 -3.02
C ALA A 29 11.48 16.92 -2.42
N LEU A 30 12.22 17.62 -3.28
CA LEU A 30 13.20 18.65 -2.85
C LEU A 30 12.57 19.96 -2.40
N LEU A 31 11.45 20.36 -3.02
CA LEU A 31 10.75 21.61 -2.74
C LEU A 31 9.72 21.50 -1.60
N GLY A 32 9.47 20.30 -1.10
CA GLY A 32 8.43 20.00 -0.13
C GLY A 32 7.10 19.64 -0.83
N ASP A 33 6.83 18.34 -0.91
CA ASP A 33 5.59 17.78 -1.46
C ASP A 33 4.56 17.61 -0.35
N ALA A 34 3.51 18.43 -0.36
CA ALA A 34 2.45 18.35 0.66
C ALA A 34 1.76 16.96 0.71
N ARG A 35 1.70 16.23 -0.40
CA ARG A 35 1.12 14.88 -0.46
C ARG A 35 1.93 13.86 0.34
N ALA A 36 3.19 14.19 0.64
CA ALA A 36 4.07 13.30 1.40
C ALA A 36 3.73 13.28 2.90
N THR A 37 3.09 14.30 3.45
CA THR A 37 2.78 14.40 4.88
C THR A 37 1.29 14.57 5.17
N VAL A 38 0.55 15.21 4.26
CA VAL A 38 -0.89 15.41 4.43
C VAL A 38 -1.62 14.10 4.15
N ILE A 39 -2.39 13.63 5.13
CA ILE A 39 -3.25 12.46 4.97
C ILE A 39 -4.45 12.86 4.10
N ASP A 40 -4.46 12.38 2.86
CA ASP A 40 -5.57 12.50 1.92
C ASP A 40 -6.28 11.13 1.81
N ARG A 41 -7.54 11.07 2.22
CA ARG A 41 -8.33 9.84 2.20
C ARG A 41 -9.49 9.93 1.22
N VAL A 42 -9.73 8.80 0.58
CA VAL A 42 -10.84 8.59 -0.34
C VAL A 42 -11.92 7.79 0.36
N LEU A 43 -13.16 8.31 0.35
CA LEU A 43 -14.31 7.57 0.84
C LEU A 43 -14.66 6.44 -0.12
N VAL A 44 -14.67 5.21 0.36
CA VAL A 44 -15.17 4.02 -0.33
C VAL A 44 -16.60 3.77 0.16
N PRO A 45 -17.62 3.90 -0.71
CA PRO A 45 -19.01 3.68 -0.30
C PRO A 45 -19.25 2.26 0.17
N GLY A 46 -20.08 2.11 1.20
CA GLY A 46 -20.58 0.81 1.66
C GLY A 46 -21.38 0.09 0.57
N GLY A 47 -21.69 -1.19 0.83
CA GLY A 47 -22.48 -2.03 -0.05
C GLY A 47 -21.71 -3.18 -0.70
N PRO A 48 -22.38 -3.96 -1.54
CA PRO A 48 -21.82 -5.16 -2.15
C PRO A 48 -20.76 -4.84 -3.21
N PHE A 49 -19.81 -5.77 -3.37
CA PHE A 49 -18.89 -5.81 -4.51
C PHE A 49 -18.48 -7.24 -4.84
N LEU A 50 -17.95 -7.46 -6.03
CA LEU A 50 -17.42 -8.76 -6.43
C LEU A 50 -15.98 -8.89 -5.91
N TYR A 51 -15.76 -9.75 -4.94
CA TYR A 51 -14.46 -10.09 -4.38
C TYR A 51 -13.87 -11.32 -5.08
N GLY A 52 -12.57 -11.32 -5.39
CA GLY A 52 -11.90 -12.45 -6.06
C GLY A 52 -12.21 -12.55 -7.56
N GLY A 53 -12.08 -13.73 -8.11
CA GLY A 53 -12.60 -14.08 -9.45
C GLY A 53 -11.66 -13.89 -10.64
N HIS A 54 -10.43 -13.39 -10.47
CA HIS A 54 -9.47 -13.34 -11.57
C HIS A 54 -8.47 -14.49 -11.49
N HIS A 55 -8.22 -15.08 -12.65
CA HIS A 55 -7.19 -16.08 -12.82
C HIS A 55 -5.83 -15.42 -13.03
N ALA A 56 -4.80 -16.02 -12.46
CA ALA A 56 -3.44 -15.79 -12.92
C ALA A 56 -3.30 -16.26 -14.38
N GLU A 57 -2.24 -15.81 -15.09
CA GLU A 57 -2.07 -16.24 -16.50
C GLU A 57 -1.85 -17.75 -16.65
N ASP A 58 -1.42 -18.44 -15.61
CA ASP A 58 -1.33 -19.91 -15.56
C ASP A 58 -2.69 -20.61 -15.40
N GLY A 59 -3.79 -19.85 -15.33
CA GLY A 59 -5.16 -20.36 -15.16
C GLY A 59 -5.54 -20.67 -13.72
N SER A 60 -4.65 -20.46 -12.73
CA SER A 60 -4.98 -20.65 -11.32
C SER A 60 -5.91 -19.56 -10.81
N LEU A 61 -6.94 -19.95 -10.08
CA LEU A 61 -7.87 -19.02 -9.41
C LEU A 61 -7.35 -18.78 -7.99
N GLN A 62 -6.84 -17.57 -7.74
CA GLN A 62 -6.29 -17.24 -6.43
C GLN A 62 -7.35 -17.16 -5.33
N THR A 63 -8.55 -16.72 -5.69
CA THR A 63 -9.70 -16.62 -4.77
C THR A 63 -10.98 -16.79 -5.57
N PRO A 64 -11.88 -17.73 -5.22
CA PRO A 64 -13.17 -17.88 -5.88
C PRO A 64 -13.98 -16.58 -5.85
N PRO A 65 -14.71 -16.24 -6.94
CA PRO A 65 -15.53 -15.05 -6.95
C PRO A 65 -16.71 -15.19 -5.99
N ARG A 66 -16.91 -14.16 -5.15
CA ARG A 66 -18.08 -14.08 -4.26
C ARG A 66 -18.50 -12.63 -4.07
N THR A 67 -19.77 -12.41 -3.75
CA THR A 67 -20.25 -11.08 -3.35
C THR A 67 -19.95 -10.89 -1.87
N VAL A 68 -19.24 -9.80 -1.56
CA VAL A 68 -18.93 -9.36 -0.20
C VAL A 68 -19.59 -8.01 0.04
N HIS A 69 -20.17 -7.83 1.22
CA HIS A 69 -20.74 -6.55 1.67
C HIS A 69 -19.76 -5.90 2.64
N LEU A 70 -19.46 -4.64 2.44
CA LEU A 70 -18.63 -3.85 3.35
C LEU A 70 -19.38 -2.60 3.78
N SER A 71 -19.16 -2.15 5.00
CA SER A 71 -19.51 -0.81 5.45
C SER A 71 -18.70 0.24 4.69
N SER A 72 -19.12 1.50 4.70
CA SER A 72 -18.31 2.59 4.16
C SER A 72 -17.05 2.80 5.01
N PHE A 73 -15.96 3.10 4.37
CA PHE A 73 -14.68 3.41 5.02
C PHE A 73 -13.89 4.44 4.21
N SER A 74 -12.90 5.04 4.82
CA SER A 74 -12.00 5.95 4.13
C SER A 74 -10.60 5.32 4.04
N ILE A 75 -10.00 5.32 2.85
CA ILE A 75 -8.67 4.74 2.59
C ILE A 75 -7.69 5.83 2.16
N ASP A 76 -6.43 5.75 2.58
CA ASP A 76 -5.39 6.66 2.13
C ASP A 76 -5.28 6.60 0.60
N ARG A 77 -5.31 7.78 -0.05
CA ARG A 77 -5.20 7.90 -1.53
C ARG A 77 -3.91 7.27 -2.03
N TYR A 78 -2.82 7.45 -1.31
CA TYR A 78 -1.49 6.94 -1.62
C TYR A 78 -1.01 5.94 -0.56
N PRO A 79 -0.03 5.08 -0.86
CA PRO A 79 0.72 4.39 0.18
C PRO A 79 1.36 5.39 1.15
N VAL A 80 1.55 4.98 2.40
CA VAL A 80 2.26 5.80 3.40
C VAL A 80 3.65 6.12 2.88
N THR A 81 4.01 7.40 2.93
CA THR A 81 5.28 7.89 2.38
C THR A 81 6.41 7.85 3.42
N VAL A 82 7.64 7.98 2.95
CA VAL A 82 8.83 8.11 3.79
C VAL A 82 8.70 9.31 4.74
N ALA A 83 8.25 10.48 4.25
CA ALA A 83 8.09 11.67 5.08
C ALA A 83 7.00 11.49 6.16
N ALA A 84 5.85 10.92 5.81
CA ALA A 84 4.79 10.65 6.78
C ALA A 84 5.26 9.64 7.85
N TYR A 85 6.04 8.64 7.43
CA TYR A 85 6.59 7.65 8.36
C TYR A 85 7.69 8.22 9.27
N ALA A 86 8.49 9.19 8.78
CA ALA A 86 9.49 9.89 9.57
C ALA A 86 8.89 10.54 10.82
N GLU A 87 7.67 11.08 10.72
CA GLU A 87 6.97 11.67 11.87
C GLU A 87 6.74 10.65 13.01
N MET A 88 6.46 9.39 12.69
CA MET A 88 6.35 8.31 13.69
C MET A 88 7.69 8.05 14.40
N ILE A 89 8.79 8.07 13.64
CA ILE A 89 10.13 7.86 14.19
C ILE A 89 10.51 9.03 15.10
N GLU A 90 10.30 10.28 14.65
CA GLU A 90 10.58 11.51 15.40
C GLU A 90 9.73 11.63 16.67
N ALA A 91 8.47 11.17 16.62
CA ALA A 91 7.60 11.09 17.78
C ALA A 91 8.03 10.01 18.79
N GLY A 92 9.01 9.16 18.47
CA GLY A 92 9.52 8.13 19.38
C GLY A 92 8.61 6.90 19.54
N VAL A 93 7.67 6.66 18.64
CA VAL A 93 6.65 5.58 18.72
C VAL A 93 7.29 4.21 18.84
N TYR A 94 8.48 3.99 18.31
CA TYR A 94 9.23 2.74 18.50
C TYR A 94 9.52 2.41 19.97
N ARG A 95 9.44 3.40 20.87
CA ARG A 95 9.66 3.24 22.32
C ARG A 95 8.36 3.26 23.12
N GLU A 96 7.22 3.46 22.46
CA GLU A 96 5.92 3.57 23.11
C GLU A 96 5.06 2.34 22.89
N ARG A 97 4.96 1.46 23.93
CA ARG A 97 4.20 0.20 23.89
C ARG A 97 2.74 0.37 23.44
N ARG A 98 2.11 1.51 23.72
CA ARG A 98 0.68 1.76 23.47
C ARG A 98 0.26 1.67 21.99
N HIS A 99 1.19 1.86 21.06
CA HIS A 99 0.92 1.83 19.62
C HIS A 99 1.11 0.45 18.98
N TRP A 100 1.66 -0.51 19.74
CA TRP A 100 2.03 -1.81 19.23
C TRP A 100 1.06 -2.88 19.72
N SER A 101 0.69 -3.81 18.84
CA SER A 101 0.06 -5.07 19.25
C SER A 101 0.98 -5.83 20.22
N ARG A 102 0.44 -6.82 20.92
CA ARG A 102 1.22 -7.64 21.85
C ARG A 102 2.37 -8.36 21.13
N GLY A 103 2.05 -9.01 19.99
CA GLY A 103 3.04 -9.71 19.15
C GLY A 103 4.07 -8.75 18.56
N GLY A 104 3.61 -7.60 18.03
CA GLY A 104 4.49 -6.58 17.46
C GLY A 104 5.49 -6.01 18.46
N TRP A 105 5.04 -5.76 19.70
CA TRP A 105 5.96 -5.30 20.75
C TRP A 105 6.99 -6.36 21.15
N ALA A 106 6.57 -7.63 21.26
CA ALA A 106 7.45 -8.74 21.57
C ALA A 106 8.50 -8.93 20.45
N TRP A 107 8.05 -8.94 19.18
CA TRP A 107 8.92 -9.00 18.01
C TRP A 107 9.91 -7.84 17.98
N ARG A 108 9.41 -6.59 18.08
CA ARG A 108 10.23 -5.36 18.09
C ARG A 108 11.33 -5.43 19.16
N THR A 109 10.99 -5.90 20.38
CA THR A 109 11.90 -5.98 21.50
C THR A 109 12.95 -7.08 21.29
N ARG A 110 12.53 -8.25 20.81
CA ARG A 110 13.41 -9.39 20.53
C ARG A 110 14.42 -9.06 19.42
N GLU A 111 13.97 -8.44 18.34
CA GLU A 111 14.80 -8.10 17.18
C GLU A 111 15.55 -6.76 17.34
N GLY A 112 15.31 -6.01 18.42
CA GLY A 112 15.96 -4.73 18.67
C GLY A 112 15.61 -3.66 17.63
N VAL A 113 14.38 -3.70 17.07
CA VAL A 113 13.98 -2.81 15.98
C VAL A 113 13.66 -1.42 16.50
N GLU A 114 14.30 -0.39 15.94
CA GLU A 114 14.08 1.02 16.28
C GLU A 114 13.74 1.91 15.07
N LYS A 115 13.75 1.34 13.86
CA LYS A 115 13.47 2.03 12.60
C LYS A 115 13.23 1.00 11.48
N PRO A 116 12.68 1.39 10.31
CA PRO A 116 12.59 0.53 9.13
C PRO A 116 13.95 -0.01 8.70
N ARG A 117 13.95 -1.18 8.05
CA ARG A 117 15.18 -1.94 7.73
C ARG A 117 16.24 -1.15 6.98
N PHE A 118 15.83 -0.29 6.05
CA PHE A 118 16.76 0.43 5.17
C PHE A 118 17.02 1.87 5.61
N TRP A 119 16.47 2.28 6.73
CA TRP A 119 16.45 3.67 7.16
C TRP A 119 17.82 4.18 7.59
N GLY A 120 18.30 5.23 6.89
CA GLY A 120 19.57 5.90 7.20
C GLY A 120 20.80 5.23 6.61
N GLU A 121 20.65 4.23 5.75
CA GLU A 121 21.76 3.57 5.06
C GLU A 121 21.95 4.20 3.67
N ALA A 122 23.18 4.67 3.37
CA ALA A 122 23.46 5.45 2.16
C ALA A 122 23.15 4.68 0.85
N GLU A 123 23.37 3.37 0.84
CA GLU A 123 23.08 2.53 -0.33
C GLU A 123 21.57 2.43 -0.65
N TRP A 124 20.71 2.72 0.33
CA TRP A 124 19.24 2.70 0.22
C TRP A 124 18.63 4.09 0.03
N ALA A 125 19.46 5.13 -0.16
CA ALA A 125 18.98 6.49 -0.37
C ALA A 125 17.89 6.63 -1.46
N PRO A 126 17.92 5.88 -2.59
CA PRO A 126 16.86 5.92 -3.60
C PRO A 126 15.48 5.49 -3.10
N TYR A 127 15.39 4.75 -1.98
CA TYR A 127 14.15 4.32 -1.34
C TYR A 127 13.70 5.26 -0.20
N LEU A 128 14.54 6.25 0.15
CA LEU A 128 14.30 7.15 1.28
C LEU A 128 13.95 8.57 0.83
N VAL A 129 13.45 8.71 -0.38
CA VAL A 129 12.97 10.00 -0.90
C VAL A 129 11.63 10.35 -0.22
N PRO A 130 11.46 11.59 0.28
CA PRO A 130 10.34 11.97 1.14
C PRO A 130 8.95 11.58 0.64
N ASN A 131 8.67 11.74 -0.66
CA ASN A 131 7.37 11.44 -1.27
C ASN A 131 7.29 10.06 -1.95
N HIS A 132 8.26 9.18 -1.69
CA HIS A 132 8.16 7.77 -2.09
C HIS A 132 7.40 6.95 -1.02
N PRO A 133 6.77 5.83 -1.41
CA PRO A 133 6.24 4.88 -0.44
C PRO A 133 7.33 4.41 0.52
N VAL A 134 7.04 4.38 1.82
CA VAL A 134 7.93 3.75 2.79
C VAL A 134 7.98 2.24 2.55
N VAL A 135 9.18 1.68 2.59
CA VAL A 135 9.43 0.24 2.43
C VAL A 135 10.39 -0.28 3.50
N GLY A 136 10.55 -1.59 3.57
CA GLY A 136 11.37 -2.19 4.62
C GLY A 136 10.70 -2.16 5.99
N VAL A 137 9.38 -2.08 6.02
CA VAL A 137 8.52 -2.10 7.21
C VAL A 137 7.81 -3.44 7.31
N SER A 138 7.75 -4.01 8.51
CA SER A 138 7.00 -5.20 8.84
C SER A 138 5.50 -4.88 9.00
N ALA A 139 4.64 -5.91 9.04
CA ALA A 139 3.23 -5.74 9.37
C ALA A 139 3.06 -5.08 10.75
N TYR A 140 3.88 -5.47 11.72
CA TYR A 140 3.87 -4.89 13.07
C TYR A 140 4.21 -3.41 13.09
N GLU A 141 5.20 -2.97 12.29
CA GLU A 141 5.57 -1.56 12.14
C GLU A 141 4.46 -0.77 11.44
N ALA A 142 3.81 -1.37 10.43
CA ALA A 142 2.68 -0.78 9.73
C ALA A 142 1.44 -0.62 10.65
N GLU A 143 1.13 -1.63 11.47
CA GLU A 143 0.08 -1.55 12.50
C GLU A 143 0.37 -0.47 13.54
N ALA A 144 1.62 -0.38 14.01
CA ALA A 144 2.02 0.65 14.98
C ALA A 144 1.90 2.07 14.40
N TYR A 145 2.27 2.26 13.12
CA TYR A 145 2.06 3.52 12.43
C TYR A 145 0.56 3.84 12.31
N ALA A 146 -0.24 2.89 11.87
CA ALA A 146 -1.68 3.08 11.74
C ALA A 146 -2.31 3.47 13.09
N SER A 147 -1.96 2.78 14.17
CA SER A 147 -2.38 3.13 15.55
C SER A 147 -1.94 4.54 15.95
N PHE A 148 -0.71 4.94 15.64
CA PHE A 148 -0.21 6.30 15.89
C PHE A 148 -1.04 7.37 15.16
N ARG A 149 -1.54 7.06 13.96
CA ARG A 149 -2.40 7.93 13.15
C ARG A 149 -3.89 7.84 13.48
N GLY A 150 -4.30 7.05 14.48
CA GLY A 150 -5.71 6.81 14.77
C GLY A 150 -6.45 6.10 13.63
N ALA A 151 -5.76 5.21 12.96
CA ALA A 151 -6.21 4.44 11.82
C ALA A 151 -5.88 2.94 12.02
N ARG A 152 -6.13 2.13 10.99
CA ARG A 152 -5.76 0.70 10.94
C ARG A 152 -5.30 0.30 9.55
N LEU A 153 -4.74 -0.89 9.40
CA LEU A 153 -4.52 -1.49 8.09
C LEU A 153 -5.87 -1.84 7.44
N PRO A 154 -5.98 -1.79 6.10
CA PRO A 154 -7.16 -2.28 5.40
C PRO A 154 -7.25 -3.81 5.54
N THR A 155 -8.47 -4.35 5.58
CA THR A 155 -8.67 -5.76 5.27
C THR A 155 -8.39 -5.98 3.78
N GLN A 156 -8.09 -7.22 3.39
CA GLN A 156 -7.86 -7.55 1.98
C GLN A 156 -9.10 -7.26 1.12
N ALA A 157 -10.31 -7.39 1.68
CA ALA A 157 -11.55 -7.06 1.00
C ALA A 157 -11.75 -5.55 0.82
N GLU A 158 -11.45 -4.74 1.84
CA GLU A 158 -11.45 -3.28 1.73
C GLU A 158 -10.43 -2.80 0.69
N TRP A 159 -9.22 -3.36 0.73
CA TRP A 159 -8.18 -3.05 -0.24
C TRP A 159 -8.64 -3.36 -1.67
N GLU A 160 -9.22 -4.56 -1.89
CA GLU A 160 -9.70 -4.97 -3.21
C GLU A 160 -10.85 -4.11 -3.70
N LYS A 161 -11.83 -3.78 -2.84
CA LYS A 161 -12.93 -2.88 -3.19
C LYS A 161 -12.42 -1.48 -3.57
N ALA A 162 -11.47 -0.95 -2.82
CA ALA A 162 -10.85 0.35 -3.13
C ALA A 162 -10.06 0.32 -4.46
N CYS A 163 -9.47 -0.83 -4.79
CA CYS A 163 -8.70 -1.04 -6.02
C CYS A 163 -9.60 -1.13 -7.26
N ARG A 164 -10.65 -1.95 -7.23
CA ARG A 164 -11.44 -2.28 -8.42
C ARG A 164 -12.83 -1.64 -8.48
N GLY A 165 -13.29 -1.02 -7.39
CA GLY A 165 -14.67 -0.55 -7.30
C GLY A 165 -15.68 -1.70 -7.20
N GLY A 166 -16.88 -1.49 -7.75
CA GLY A 166 -17.99 -2.45 -7.67
C GLY A 166 -18.16 -3.36 -8.88
N ASP A 167 -17.50 -3.10 -10.00
CA ASP A 167 -17.77 -3.76 -11.30
C ASP A 167 -16.89 -4.99 -11.58
N GLY A 168 -15.99 -5.34 -10.67
CA GLY A 168 -15.20 -6.56 -10.78
C GLY A 168 -14.05 -6.52 -11.79
N ARG A 169 -13.64 -5.34 -12.26
CA ARG A 169 -12.55 -5.16 -13.23
C ARG A 169 -11.22 -5.79 -12.79
N ARG A 170 -10.41 -6.17 -13.78
CA ARG A 170 -9.13 -6.85 -13.54
C ARG A 170 -8.07 -5.91 -12.93
N TYR A 171 -7.97 -4.69 -13.45
CA TYR A 171 -7.02 -3.65 -12.99
C TYR A 171 -7.79 -2.43 -12.49
N PRO A 172 -7.18 -1.54 -11.70
CA PRO A 172 -7.84 -0.30 -11.29
C PRO A 172 -8.41 0.51 -12.46
N TRP A 173 -7.75 0.48 -13.61
CA TRP A 173 -8.07 1.21 -14.83
C TRP A 173 -8.97 0.43 -15.81
N GLY A 174 -9.39 -0.81 -15.55
CA GLY A 174 -10.23 -1.64 -16.41
C GLY A 174 -9.68 -3.04 -16.65
N ASP A 175 -10.13 -3.72 -17.70
CA ASP A 175 -9.75 -5.12 -17.95
C ASP A 175 -8.52 -5.28 -18.85
N ALA A 176 -8.21 -4.29 -19.67
CA ALA A 176 -7.05 -4.30 -20.55
C ALA A 176 -5.83 -3.69 -19.87
N TRP A 177 -4.65 -4.28 -20.11
CA TRP A 177 -3.40 -3.70 -19.66
C TRP A 177 -3.14 -2.35 -20.36
N ILE A 178 -2.72 -1.36 -19.58
CA ILE A 178 -2.24 -0.07 -20.09
C ILE A 178 -0.77 0.06 -19.69
N ASP A 179 0.09 0.28 -20.68
CA ASP A 179 1.50 0.58 -20.42
C ASP A 179 1.58 1.91 -19.64
N ASP A 180 2.53 2.00 -18.72
CA ASP A 180 2.74 3.14 -17.82
C ASP A 180 1.55 3.49 -16.86
N ALA A 181 0.63 2.55 -16.63
CA ALA A 181 -0.39 2.70 -15.60
C ALA A 181 0.09 2.32 -14.18
N CYS A 182 1.21 1.63 -14.05
CA CYS A 182 1.79 1.28 -12.76
C CYS A 182 3.30 0.97 -12.86
N GLY A 183 4.01 1.08 -11.73
CA GLY A 183 5.43 0.72 -11.63
C GLY A 183 5.61 -0.79 -11.52
N VAL A 184 6.16 -1.42 -12.56
CA VAL A 184 6.45 -2.86 -12.64
C VAL A 184 7.81 -3.08 -13.31
N ARG A 185 8.30 -4.31 -13.30
CA ARG A 185 9.55 -4.65 -14.00
C ARG A 185 9.50 -4.22 -15.46
N GLY A 186 10.40 -3.33 -15.83
CA GLY A 186 10.49 -2.76 -17.19
C GLY A 186 9.72 -1.46 -17.39
N VAL A 187 8.99 -0.98 -16.37
CA VAL A 187 8.32 0.33 -16.37
C VAL A 187 8.86 1.15 -15.19
N GLY A 188 9.58 2.21 -15.48
CA GLY A 188 10.23 3.05 -14.47
C GLY A 188 11.52 2.44 -13.88
N PRO A 189 12.05 3.04 -12.82
CA PRO A 189 13.29 2.61 -12.17
C PRO A 189 13.08 1.31 -11.37
N ARG A 190 14.18 0.63 -11.04
CA ARG A 190 14.15 -0.57 -10.19
C ARG A 190 14.14 -0.23 -8.70
N CYS A 191 13.28 0.69 -8.32
CA CYS A 191 13.05 1.12 -6.94
C CYS A 191 11.66 1.72 -6.81
N THR A 192 11.33 2.25 -5.64
CA THR A 192 10.12 3.06 -5.43
C THR A 192 10.19 4.36 -6.24
N VAL A 193 9.04 4.96 -6.48
CA VAL A 193 8.89 6.24 -7.19
C VAL A 193 7.97 7.17 -6.41
N PRO A 194 7.97 8.48 -6.69
CA PRO A 194 7.04 9.42 -6.06
C PRO A 194 5.60 8.96 -6.17
N VAL A 195 4.84 9.04 -5.08
CA VAL A 195 3.41 8.65 -5.09
C VAL A 195 2.62 9.44 -6.12
N GLY A 196 1.69 8.74 -6.80
CA GLY A 196 0.87 9.35 -7.86
C GLY A 196 1.58 9.54 -9.20
N SER A 197 2.76 8.94 -9.42
CA SER A 197 3.48 8.99 -10.71
C SER A 197 2.74 8.29 -11.86
N PHE A 198 1.70 7.52 -11.54
CA PHE A 198 0.93 6.74 -12.51
C PHE A 198 -0.56 7.16 -12.51
N PRO A 199 -0.91 8.37 -13.01
CA PRO A 199 -2.29 8.87 -12.95
C PRO A 199 -3.30 8.01 -13.71
N ARG A 200 -2.87 7.28 -14.76
CA ARG A 200 -3.72 6.30 -15.48
C ARG A 200 -4.02 5.06 -14.64
N GLY A 201 -3.24 4.82 -13.60
CA GLY A 201 -3.38 3.67 -12.70
C GLY A 201 -4.33 3.88 -11.53
N ALA A 202 -4.94 5.06 -11.43
CA ALA A 202 -5.89 5.33 -10.36
C ALA A 202 -7.13 4.44 -10.46
N SER A 203 -7.67 4.05 -9.31
CA SER A 203 -8.91 3.29 -9.22
C SER A 203 -10.12 4.14 -9.63
N PRO A 204 -11.30 3.52 -9.90
CA PRO A 204 -12.52 4.29 -10.22
C PRO A 204 -12.92 5.26 -9.10
N LEU A 205 -12.45 5.02 -7.89
CA LEU A 205 -12.70 5.86 -6.73
C LEU A 205 -11.63 6.94 -6.54
N GLY A 206 -10.58 6.96 -7.37
CA GLY A 206 -9.47 7.91 -7.28
C GLY A 206 -8.39 7.52 -6.28
N VAL A 207 -8.31 6.26 -5.88
CA VAL A 207 -7.20 5.73 -5.07
C VAL A 207 -6.03 5.39 -6.01
N SER A 208 -4.84 5.91 -5.73
CA SER A 208 -3.66 5.76 -6.58
C SER A 208 -2.71 4.68 -6.07
N ASP A 209 -1.83 4.19 -6.96
CA ASP A 209 -0.75 3.25 -6.64
C ASP A 209 -1.24 1.97 -5.94
N MET A 210 -2.42 1.47 -6.39
CA MET A 210 -2.99 0.23 -5.86
C MET A 210 -2.29 -1.01 -6.43
N VAL A 211 -1.97 -1.02 -7.71
CA VAL A 211 -1.32 -2.16 -8.39
C VAL A 211 0.08 -1.76 -8.85
N GLY A 212 1.06 -2.62 -8.60
CA GLY A 212 2.47 -2.32 -8.82
C GLY A 212 3.04 -1.40 -7.74
N CYS A 213 4.16 -0.73 -8.02
CA CYS A 213 4.89 0.14 -7.10
C CYS A 213 5.39 -0.60 -5.85
N VAL A 214 4.55 -0.88 -4.87
CA VAL A 214 4.89 -1.67 -3.67
C VAL A 214 3.77 -2.61 -3.29
N TRP A 215 4.12 -3.81 -2.81
CA TRP A 215 3.21 -4.66 -2.06
C TRP A 215 2.72 -3.92 -0.82
N GLN A 216 1.49 -4.17 -0.41
CA GLN A 216 0.85 -3.45 0.69
C GLN A 216 0.29 -4.43 1.72
N TRP A 217 0.73 -4.28 2.97
CA TRP A 217 0.22 -5.04 4.10
C TRP A 217 -1.28 -4.84 4.30
N CYS A 218 -1.98 -5.94 4.53
CA CYS A 218 -3.37 -5.98 4.99
C CYS A 218 -3.45 -6.52 6.43
N ALA A 219 -4.59 -6.32 7.06
CA ALA A 219 -4.85 -6.77 8.43
C ALA A 219 -5.02 -8.28 8.54
N ASP A 220 -5.40 -8.96 7.44
CA ASP A 220 -5.79 -10.36 7.43
C ASP A 220 -4.60 -11.30 7.55
N ALA A 221 -4.83 -12.45 8.17
CA ALA A 221 -3.95 -13.61 8.06
C ALA A 221 -4.04 -14.19 6.64
N ALA A 222 -2.93 -14.77 6.16
CA ALA A 222 -2.86 -15.38 4.83
C ALA A 222 -3.38 -16.83 4.83
N ASP A 223 -4.15 -17.24 5.83
CA ASP A 223 -4.75 -18.56 5.88
C ASP A 223 -5.77 -18.72 4.75
N GLU A 224 -5.69 -19.83 4.01
CA GLU A 224 -6.46 -20.04 2.78
C GLU A 224 -7.98 -20.12 3.04
N ASP A 225 -8.37 -20.44 4.26
CA ASP A 225 -9.76 -20.64 4.66
C ASP A 225 -10.36 -19.48 5.47
N ALA A 226 -9.65 -18.38 5.65
CA ALA A 226 -10.18 -17.23 6.38
C ALA A 226 -11.42 -16.69 5.65
N GLU A 227 -12.59 -16.95 6.22
CA GLU A 227 -13.83 -16.31 5.80
C GLU A 227 -13.66 -14.78 6.00
N VAL A 228 -13.99 -14.02 4.97
CA VAL A 228 -14.15 -12.58 5.13
C VAL A 228 -15.45 -12.38 5.88
N ASP A 229 -15.36 -12.23 7.19
CA ASP A 229 -16.52 -11.95 8.03
C ASP A 229 -16.78 -10.44 8.04
N ASP A 230 -17.98 -10.07 7.62
CA ASP A 230 -18.42 -8.67 7.57
C ASP A 230 -18.68 -8.10 8.96
N GLU A 231 -18.90 -8.95 9.96
CA GLU A 231 -19.32 -8.52 11.31
C GLU A 231 -18.12 -8.29 12.25
N ASP A 232 -16.95 -8.87 11.97
CA ASP A 232 -15.74 -8.65 12.76
C ASP A 232 -14.47 -8.49 11.87
N PRO A 233 -14.24 -7.28 11.33
CA PRO A 233 -13.00 -6.99 10.61
C PRO A 233 -11.77 -6.97 11.53
N PHE A 234 -11.97 -7.08 12.82
CA PHE A 234 -10.97 -7.18 13.87
C PHE A 234 -10.98 -8.57 14.49
N VAL A 235 -10.41 -9.55 13.82
CA VAL A 235 -9.85 -10.67 14.57
C VAL A 235 -8.71 -10.10 15.40
N ASP A 236 -8.89 -10.11 16.71
CA ASP A 236 -7.97 -9.60 17.72
C ASP A 236 -6.51 -9.95 17.36
N PRO A 237 -5.63 -8.96 17.13
CA PRO A 237 -4.23 -9.23 16.87
C PRO A 237 -3.53 -9.98 18.03
N GLU A 238 -4.17 -10.16 19.18
CA GLU A 238 -3.68 -11.01 20.28
C GLU A 238 -3.60 -12.50 19.93
N GLY A 239 -4.33 -12.97 18.92
CA GLY A 239 -4.41 -14.38 18.52
C GLY A 239 -3.49 -14.80 17.38
N TYR A 240 -2.76 -13.89 16.73
CA TYR A 240 -1.84 -14.28 15.66
C TYR A 240 -0.52 -14.78 16.22
N ASP A 241 -0.28 -16.07 16.05
CA ASP A 241 1.06 -16.67 16.20
C ASP A 241 2.02 -15.99 15.18
N GLU A 242 3.28 -15.79 15.57
CA GLU A 242 4.33 -15.31 14.67
C GLU A 242 4.53 -16.23 13.44
N ALA A 243 4.04 -17.46 13.49
CA ALA A 243 4.02 -18.40 12.37
C ALA A 243 2.94 -18.10 11.32
N THR A 244 1.94 -17.28 11.64
CA THR A 244 0.85 -16.96 10.71
C THR A 244 1.28 -15.85 9.75
N GLU A 245 1.33 -16.16 8.45
CA GLU A 245 1.59 -15.16 7.43
C GLU A 245 0.47 -14.11 7.36
N ARG A 246 0.84 -12.89 6.96
CA ARG A 246 -0.09 -11.77 6.73
C ARG A 246 -0.27 -11.54 5.25
N VAL A 247 -1.51 -11.25 4.85
CA VAL A 247 -1.84 -10.90 3.47
C VAL A 247 -1.13 -9.62 3.04
N THR A 248 -0.60 -9.65 1.82
CA THR A 248 -0.15 -8.48 1.08
C THR A 248 -0.83 -8.42 -0.28
N ARG A 249 -1.10 -7.21 -0.77
CA ARG A 249 -1.86 -6.95 -1.99
C ARG A 249 -1.11 -6.04 -2.96
N GLY A 250 -1.46 -6.08 -4.24
CA GLY A 250 -1.11 -5.10 -5.25
C GLY A 250 0.14 -5.40 -6.08
N GLY A 251 1.13 -6.09 -5.55
CA GLY A 251 2.41 -6.30 -6.24
C GLY A 251 3.36 -5.12 -6.12
N GLY A 252 4.62 -5.34 -6.45
CA GLY A 252 5.68 -4.33 -6.35
C GLY A 252 6.39 -4.06 -7.68
N TRP A 253 7.26 -3.05 -7.69
CA TRP A 253 8.04 -2.59 -8.85
C TRP A 253 8.88 -3.68 -9.54
N ASN A 254 9.18 -4.77 -8.87
CA ASN A 254 9.94 -5.91 -9.39
C ASN A 254 9.09 -7.04 -9.95
N ASN A 255 7.76 -6.96 -9.84
CA ASN A 255 6.84 -7.95 -10.40
C ASN A 255 6.73 -7.81 -11.92
N LEU A 256 6.38 -8.92 -12.56
CA LEU A 256 6.06 -8.95 -13.97
C LEU A 256 4.58 -8.59 -14.19
N ARG A 257 4.27 -7.85 -15.26
CA ARG A 257 2.91 -7.34 -15.52
C ARG A 257 1.81 -8.40 -15.46
N TRP A 258 2.11 -9.60 -15.96
CA TRP A 258 1.12 -10.68 -16.03
C TRP A 258 0.78 -11.33 -14.66
N SER A 259 1.61 -11.10 -13.64
CA SER A 259 1.33 -11.58 -12.28
C SER A 259 0.51 -10.58 -11.45
N LEU A 260 0.02 -9.48 -12.04
CA LEU A 260 -0.65 -8.41 -11.34
C LEU A 260 -2.11 -8.24 -11.75
N SER A 261 -2.93 -7.96 -10.77
CA SER A 261 -4.35 -7.60 -10.89
C SER A 261 -4.84 -7.00 -9.59
N CYS A 262 -6.07 -6.51 -9.54
CA CYS A 262 -6.72 -6.10 -8.28
C CYS A 262 -6.87 -7.27 -7.29
N THR A 263 -6.83 -8.52 -7.76
CA THR A 263 -6.97 -9.71 -6.90
C THR A 263 -5.63 -10.34 -6.51
N SER A 264 -4.50 -9.84 -7.04
CA SER A 264 -3.18 -10.36 -6.70
C SER A 264 -2.91 -10.26 -5.20
N LYS A 265 -2.59 -11.40 -4.59
CA LYS A 265 -2.26 -11.51 -3.16
C LYS A 265 -1.00 -12.34 -2.96
N ASN A 266 -0.36 -12.13 -1.83
CA ASN A 266 0.73 -12.97 -1.34
C ASN A 266 0.68 -13.00 0.19
N GLY A 267 1.32 -13.99 0.81
CA GLY A 267 1.52 -14.09 2.24
C GLY A 267 2.99 -13.90 2.59
N PHE A 268 3.26 -13.19 3.69
CA PHE A 268 4.58 -13.09 4.25
C PHE A 268 4.54 -13.16 5.79
N PRO A 269 5.58 -13.71 6.43
CA PRO A 269 5.72 -13.62 7.88
C PRO A 269 5.57 -12.16 8.33
N PRO A 270 4.85 -11.87 9.44
CA PRO A 270 4.53 -10.50 9.85
C PRO A 270 5.76 -9.65 10.17
N GLY A 271 6.91 -10.26 10.49
CA GLY A 271 8.20 -9.60 10.66
C GLY A 271 8.99 -9.35 9.36
N ALA A 272 8.47 -9.76 8.18
CA ALA A 272 9.16 -9.58 6.90
C ALA A 272 9.31 -8.09 6.54
N ARG A 273 10.47 -7.72 5.95
CA ARG A 273 10.85 -6.34 5.67
C ARG A 273 11.60 -6.28 4.34
N PHE A 274 10.87 -6.01 3.22
CA PHE A 274 11.42 -6.01 1.86
C PHE A 274 11.42 -4.61 1.25
N SER A 275 12.30 -4.38 0.26
CA SER A 275 12.43 -3.09 -0.44
C SER A 275 11.28 -2.77 -1.42
N ASN A 276 10.34 -3.67 -1.56
CA ASN A 276 9.14 -3.55 -2.39
C ASN A 276 7.84 -3.76 -1.59
N LEU A 277 7.90 -3.64 -0.26
CA LEU A 277 6.79 -3.92 0.65
C LEU A 277 6.59 -2.72 1.59
N GLY A 278 5.43 -2.09 1.46
CA GLY A 278 4.93 -0.96 2.22
C GLY A 278 3.50 -1.20 2.68
N PHE A 279 2.71 -0.13 2.85
CA PHE A 279 1.32 -0.21 3.29
C PHE A 279 0.57 1.09 3.07
N ARG A 280 -0.74 1.08 3.30
CA ARG A 280 -1.63 2.25 3.44
C ARG A 280 -2.60 2.02 4.59
N CYS A 281 -3.24 3.08 5.06
CA CYS A 281 -4.19 3.00 6.17
C CYS A 281 -5.63 3.24 5.74
N VAL A 282 -6.55 2.77 6.59
CA VAL A 282 -7.99 3.05 6.51
C VAL A 282 -8.49 3.59 7.84
N SER A 283 -9.60 4.32 7.79
CA SER A 283 -10.40 4.72 8.94
C SER A 283 -11.87 4.48 8.68
N ALA A 284 -12.64 4.36 9.75
CA ALA A 284 -14.10 4.28 9.66
C ALA A 284 -14.69 5.56 9.05
#